data_bd04553ca0ebb94a00eb07318035af43
#
_entry.id   bd04553ca0ebb94a00eb07318035af43
#
_cell.length_a   1.000
_cell.length_b   1.000
_cell.length_c   1.000
_cell.angle_alpha   90.00
_cell.angle_beta   90.00
_cell.angle_gamma   90.00
#
_symmetry.space_group_name_H-M   'P 1'
#
loop_
_entity.id
_entity.type
_entity.pdbx_description
1 polymer ?
#
loop_
_entity_poly.entity_id
_entity_poly.type
_entity_poly.pdbx_seq_one_letter_code
_entity_poly.pdbx_strand_id
1 'polypeptide(L)'
;DPSANEPYRSQLRWLEPAPTDTIIQISELAPQSGGSLWARMRQGFSLQAKTQGVARVDEQRRWLMARPAFLTQTGRAGSRYLHFIVGELNKRNMPLELALLPAIESGFNPNAQSPAQAMGLWQFIPATGRRYQLQQRGDYDERRDIPSSTRAALDYLSYLHDYFDGDWLL
;
A
#
# COMPACT_ATOMS: atom_id res chain seq x y z
N ASP A 1 9.44 -6.59 -23.80
CA ASP A 1 10.84 -6.67 -23.38
C ASP A 1 10.91 -7.02 -21.90
N PRO A 2 11.48 -8.19 -21.51
CA PRO A 2 11.58 -8.61 -20.11
C PRO A 2 12.45 -7.70 -19.24
N SER A 3 13.29 -6.87 -19.83
CA SER A 3 14.22 -5.96 -19.12
C SER A 3 13.56 -4.70 -18.55
N ALA A 4 12.36 -4.34 -19.02
CA ALA A 4 11.64 -3.16 -18.54
C ALA A 4 11.10 -3.28 -17.09
N ASN A 5 11.13 -4.48 -16.51
CA ASN A 5 10.61 -4.78 -15.17
C ASN A 5 11.70 -4.94 -14.08
N GLU A 6 12.98 -4.79 -14.42
CA GLU A 6 14.09 -4.94 -13.47
C GLU A 6 14.08 -3.95 -12.30
N PRO A 7 13.76 -2.65 -12.49
CA PRO A 7 13.71 -1.71 -11.36
C PRO A 7 12.65 -2.05 -10.31
N TYR A 8 11.53 -2.66 -10.73
CA TYR A 8 10.47 -3.06 -9.81
C TYR A 8 10.81 -4.34 -9.01
N ARG A 9 11.52 -5.29 -9.63
CA ARG A 9 11.94 -6.53 -8.95
C ARG A 9 12.99 -6.28 -7.87
N SER A 10 13.89 -5.30 -8.07
CA SER A 10 14.90 -4.96 -7.07
C SER A 10 14.30 -4.25 -5.83
N GLN A 11 13.13 -3.62 -5.97
CA GLN A 11 12.41 -3.02 -4.85
C GLN A 11 11.66 -4.06 -3.99
N LEU A 12 11.40 -5.25 -4.53
CA LEU A 12 10.71 -6.34 -3.84
C LEU A 12 11.65 -7.27 -3.04
N ARG A 13 12.91 -6.91 -2.86
CA ARG A 13 13.93 -7.73 -2.18
C ARG A 13 13.61 -8.04 -0.70
N TRP A 14 12.72 -7.26 -0.07
CA TRP A 14 12.20 -7.52 1.28
C TRP A 14 11.06 -8.55 1.30
N LEU A 15 10.65 -9.08 0.13
CA LEU A 15 9.65 -10.14 -0.01
C LEU A 15 10.24 -11.55 0.10
N GLU A 16 11.53 -11.73 0.41
CA GLU A 16 12.08 -13.04 0.69
C GLU A 16 11.43 -13.60 1.97
N PRO A 17 10.96 -14.87 1.94
CA PRO A 17 10.20 -15.42 3.04
C PRO A 17 11.08 -15.54 4.30
N ALA A 18 10.57 -15.03 5.42
CA ALA A 18 11.04 -15.40 6.73
C ALA A 18 10.82 -16.92 6.92
N PRO A 19 11.68 -17.61 7.71
CA PRO A 19 11.63 -19.06 7.86
C PRO A 19 10.23 -19.54 8.26
N THR A 20 9.82 -20.59 7.60
CA THR A 20 8.56 -21.31 7.71
C THR A 20 8.40 -21.99 9.06
N ASP A 21 7.90 -21.30 10.06
CA ASP A 21 7.29 -21.98 11.21
C ASP A 21 6.25 -21.06 11.89
N THR A 22 5.07 -21.08 11.39
CA THR A 22 3.80 -20.94 12.12
C THR A 22 2.67 -20.74 11.11
N ILE A 23 1.97 -21.81 10.79
CA ILE A 23 0.68 -21.75 10.08
C ILE A 23 -0.34 -21.18 11.08
N ILE A 24 -0.62 -19.88 10.95
CA ILE A 24 -1.75 -19.28 11.66
C ILE A 24 -2.93 -19.27 10.69
N GLN A 25 -4.00 -19.93 11.08
CA GLN A 25 -5.22 -20.00 10.28
C GLN A 25 -5.81 -18.61 10.09
N ILE A 26 -6.19 -18.27 8.85
CA ILE A 26 -6.81 -16.98 8.46
C ILE A 26 -8.12 -16.74 9.22
N SER A 27 -8.77 -17.79 9.75
CA SER A 27 -9.96 -17.72 10.58
C SER A 27 -9.76 -17.03 11.94
N GLU A 28 -8.51 -16.99 12.46
CA GLU A 28 -8.19 -16.33 13.73
C GLU A 28 -8.01 -14.81 13.61
N LEU A 29 -7.98 -14.28 12.38
CA LEU A 29 -7.87 -12.85 12.10
C LEU A 29 -9.22 -12.14 11.96
N ALA A 30 -10.34 -12.85 12.16
CA ALA A 30 -11.68 -12.27 12.13
C ALA A 30 -12.03 -11.68 13.50
N PRO A 31 -12.08 -10.34 13.68
CA PRO A 31 -12.65 -9.76 14.89
C PRO A 31 -14.13 -10.13 14.94
N GLN A 32 -14.54 -10.65 16.05
CA GLN A 32 -15.94 -10.94 16.35
C GLN A 32 -16.72 -9.63 16.51
N SER A 33 -17.87 -9.55 15.85
CA SER A 33 -18.95 -8.55 15.98
C SER A 33 -18.64 -7.09 15.53
N GLY A 34 -19.40 -6.69 14.52
CA GLY A 34 -19.36 -5.32 13.93
C GLY A 34 -18.37 -5.25 12.77
N GLY A 35 -18.78 -5.56 11.55
CA GLY A 35 -18.04 -5.71 10.29
C GLY A 35 -16.56 -5.38 10.33
N SER A 36 -15.69 -6.38 10.22
CA SER A 36 -14.23 -6.17 10.27
C SER A 36 -13.81 -5.03 9.33
N LEU A 37 -12.75 -4.32 9.66
CA LEU A 37 -12.18 -3.27 8.80
C LEU A 37 -12.02 -3.77 7.34
N TRP A 38 -11.60 -5.03 7.17
CA TRP A 38 -11.50 -5.69 5.88
C TRP A 38 -12.84 -5.85 5.15
N ALA A 39 -13.92 -6.12 5.88
CA ALA A 39 -15.26 -6.19 5.30
C ALA A 39 -15.72 -4.80 4.81
N ARG A 40 -15.49 -3.75 5.61
CA ARG A 40 -15.78 -2.37 5.20
C ARG A 40 -14.95 -1.93 4.00
N MET A 41 -13.66 -2.27 3.97
CA MET A 41 -12.80 -1.98 2.83
C MET A 41 -13.32 -2.64 1.56
N ARG A 42 -13.66 -3.94 1.61
CA ARG A 42 -14.21 -4.66 0.44
C ARG A 42 -15.51 -4.05 -0.09
N GLN A 43 -16.36 -3.51 0.78
CA GLN A 43 -17.59 -2.82 0.37
C GLN A 43 -17.30 -1.49 -0.36
N GLY A 44 -16.19 -0.85 -0.06
CA GLY A 44 -15.74 0.39 -0.70
C GLY A 44 -14.77 0.19 -1.86
N PHE A 45 -14.56 -1.05 -2.32
CA PHE A 45 -13.78 -1.33 -3.51
C PHE A 45 -14.58 -0.96 -4.76
N SER A 46 -14.02 -0.12 -5.61
CA SER A 46 -14.66 0.39 -6.82
C SER A 46 -13.90 0.10 -8.12
N LEU A 47 -12.66 -0.39 -8.03
CA LEU A 47 -11.80 -0.63 -9.19
C LEU A 47 -11.91 -2.06 -9.74
N GLN A 48 -12.58 -2.98 -9.03
CA GLN A 48 -12.64 -4.40 -9.39
C GLN A 48 -13.23 -4.63 -10.79
N ALA A 49 -14.29 -3.92 -11.16
CA ALA A 49 -14.93 -4.08 -12.47
C ALA A 49 -14.00 -3.71 -13.63
N LYS A 50 -13.16 -2.70 -13.42
CA LYS A 50 -12.18 -2.23 -14.42
C LYS A 50 -10.97 -3.17 -14.57
N THR A 51 -10.71 -4.00 -13.58
CA THR A 51 -9.56 -4.92 -13.55
C THR A 51 -9.90 -6.36 -13.91
N GLN A 52 -11.19 -6.66 -14.08
CA GLN A 52 -11.65 -8.01 -14.43
C GLN A 52 -11.15 -8.42 -15.82
N GLY A 53 -10.52 -9.60 -15.91
CA GLY A 53 -9.98 -10.14 -17.18
C GLY A 53 -8.67 -9.52 -17.64
N VAL A 54 -8.07 -8.63 -16.86
CA VAL A 54 -6.74 -8.09 -17.14
C VAL A 54 -5.68 -9.13 -16.76
N ALA A 55 -5.01 -9.72 -17.74
CA ALA A 55 -4.06 -10.83 -17.56
C ALA A 55 -2.98 -10.52 -16.50
N ARG A 56 -2.48 -9.28 -16.48
CA ARG A 56 -1.47 -8.82 -15.50
C ARG A 56 -2.00 -8.81 -14.06
N VAL A 57 -3.26 -8.45 -13.87
CA VAL A 57 -3.93 -8.48 -12.56
C VAL A 57 -4.10 -9.93 -12.10
N ASP A 58 -4.51 -10.83 -12.99
CA ASP A 58 -4.65 -12.25 -12.69
C ASP A 58 -3.32 -12.93 -12.36
N GLU A 59 -2.23 -12.51 -13.01
CA GLU A 59 -0.88 -12.97 -12.68
C GLU A 59 -0.48 -12.54 -11.27
N GLN A 60 -0.64 -11.26 -10.92
CA GLN A 60 -0.33 -10.75 -9.59
C GLN A 60 -1.20 -11.38 -8.51
N ARG A 61 -2.48 -11.60 -8.79
CA ARG A 61 -3.38 -12.31 -7.88
C ARG A 61 -2.87 -13.73 -7.59
N ARG A 62 -2.49 -14.49 -8.61
CA ARG A 62 -1.92 -15.84 -8.45
C ARG A 62 -0.62 -15.79 -7.63
N TRP A 63 0.22 -14.81 -7.90
CA TRP A 63 1.47 -14.62 -7.17
C TRP A 63 1.23 -14.37 -5.67
N LEU A 64 0.26 -13.50 -5.32
CA LEU A 64 -0.13 -13.21 -3.95
C LEU A 64 -0.75 -14.43 -3.26
N MET A 65 -1.64 -15.15 -3.94
CA MET A 65 -2.30 -16.34 -3.37
C MET A 65 -1.32 -17.48 -3.09
N ALA A 66 -0.23 -17.56 -3.84
CA ALA A 66 0.85 -18.52 -3.58
C ALA A 66 1.73 -18.16 -2.37
N ARG A 67 1.46 -17.02 -1.70
CA ARG A 67 2.27 -16.48 -0.59
C ARG A 67 1.43 -16.10 0.63
N PRO A 68 0.76 -17.06 1.28
CA PRO A 68 -0.13 -16.78 2.40
C PRO A 68 0.61 -16.15 3.60
N ALA A 69 1.85 -16.53 3.86
CA ALA A 69 2.67 -15.94 4.91
C ALA A 69 2.89 -14.43 4.69
N PHE A 70 3.17 -14.03 3.45
CA PHE A 70 3.30 -12.61 3.08
C PHE A 70 1.99 -11.84 3.35
N LEU A 71 0.85 -12.38 2.91
CA LEU A 71 -0.46 -11.76 3.14
C LEU A 71 -0.76 -11.61 4.64
N THR A 72 -0.47 -12.64 5.43
CA THR A 72 -0.69 -12.63 6.88
C THR A 72 0.20 -11.59 7.57
N GLN A 73 1.48 -11.58 7.25
CA GLN A 73 2.44 -10.63 7.83
C GLN A 73 2.10 -9.19 7.46
N THR A 74 1.82 -8.93 6.19
CA THR A 74 1.44 -7.61 5.69
C THR A 74 0.11 -7.14 6.29
N GLY A 75 -0.87 -8.04 6.39
CA GLY A 75 -2.15 -7.75 7.02
C GLY A 75 -2.01 -7.37 8.50
N ARG A 76 -1.14 -8.06 9.24
CA ARG A 76 -0.82 -7.72 10.64
C ARG A 76 -0.11 -6.36 10.76
N ALA A 77 0.88 -6.12 9.91
CA ALA A 77 1.59 -4.83 9.90
C ALA A 77 0.63 -3.68 9.57
N GLY A 78 -0.23 -3.87 8.56
CA GLY A 78 -1.20 -2.88 8.12
C GLY A 78 -2.31 -2.58 9.12
N SER A 79 -2.68 -3.55 9.99
CA SER A 79 -3.80 -3.41 10.94
C SER A 79 -3.70 -2.16 11.81
N ARG A 80 -2.49 -1.69 12.11
CA ARG A 80 -2.22 -0.48 12.92
C ARG A 80 -2.56 0.81 12.18
N TYR A 81 -2.48 0.83 10.85
CA TYR A 81 -2.54 2.03 10.02
C TYR A 81 -3.79 2.10 9.16
N LEU A 82 -4.32 0.94 8.75
CA LEU A 82 -5.43 0.85 7.81
C LEU A 82 -6.68 1.60 8.26
N HIS A 83 -6.97 1.63 9.55
CA HIS A 83 -8.13 2.36 10.06
C HIS A 83 -8.02 3.87 9.76
N PHE A 84 -6.84 4.45 10.00
CA PHE A 84 -6.56 5.85 9.70
C PHE A 84 -6.58 6.11 8.20
N ILE A 85 -5.88 5.28 7.41
CA ILE A 85 -5.79 5.43 5.95
C ILE A 85 -7.18 5.35 5.30
N VAL A 86 -7.99 4.35 5.67
CA VAL A 86 -9.37 4.20 5.19
C VAL A 86 -10.22 5.41 5.58
N GLY A 87 -10.05 5.94 6.79
CA GLY A 87 -10.73 7.15 7.23
C GLY A 87 -10.39 8.36 6.33
N GLU A 88 -9.12 8.54 5.99
CA GLU A 88 -8.67 9.64 5.12
C GLU A 88 -9.14 9.45 3.66
N LEU A 89 -9.17 8.21 3.15
CA LEU A 89 -9.73 7.91 1.82
C LEU A 89 -11.23 8.21 1.74
N ASN A 90 -12.00 7.78 2.74
CA ASN A 90 -13.43 8.05 2.80
C ASN A 90 -13.76 9.55 2.81
N LYS A 91 -12.98 10.36 3.55
CA LYS A 91 -13.15 11.82 3.57
C LYS A 91 -12.99 12.47 2.20
N ARG A 92 -12.23 11.82 1.31
CA ARG A 92 -11.92 12.29 -0.04
C ARG A 92 -12.72 11.58 -1.14
N ASN A 93 -13.61 10.66 -0.77
CA ASN A 93 -14.35 9.80 -1.71
C ASN A 93 -13.44 9.04 -2.69
N MET A 94 -12.27 8.62 -2.21
CA MET A 94 -11.30 7.87 -3.00
C MET A 94 -11.54 6.35 -2.89
N PRO A 95 -11.17 5.56 -3.92
CA PRO A 95 -11.26 4.09 -3.88
C PRO A 95 -10.51 3.50 -2.69
N LEU A 96 -11.15 2.58 -1.95
CA LEU A 96 -10.53 2.00 -0.76
C LEU A 96 -9.42 0.99 -1.08
N GLU A 97 -9.32 0.52 -2.33
CA GLU A 97 -8.17 -0.25 -2.81
C GLU A 97 -6.84 0.48 -2.60
N LEU A 98 -6.83 1.81 -2.67
CA LEU A 98 -5.63 2.63 -2.48
C LEU A 98 -5.03 2.49 -1.06
N ALA A 99 -5.82 2.04 -0.08
CA ALA A 99 -5.32 1.73 1.25
C ALA A 99 -4.30 0.57 1.26
N LEU A 100 -4.26 -0.21 0.19
CA LEU A 100 -3.35 -1.35 0.05
C LEU A 100 -2.01 -1.00 -0.59
N LEU A 101 -1.84 0.21 -1.14
CA LEU A 101 -0.58 0.64 -1.73
C LEU A 101 0.61 0.50 -0.78
N PRO A 102 0.53 0.90 0.51
CA PRO A 102 1.63 0.72 1.45
C PRO A 102 2.04 -0.74 1.66
N ALA A 103 1.16 -1.70 1.38
CA ALA A 103 1.50 -3.13 1.44
C ALA A 103 2.59 -3.48 0.41
N ILE A 104 2.49 -2.89 -0.78
CA ILE A 104 3.43 -3.11 -1.88
C ILE A 104 4.65 -2.20 -1.75
N GLU A 105 4.47 -0.96 -1.31
CA GLU A 105 5.53 0.04 -1.22
C GLU A 105 6.54 -0.27 -0.10
N SER A 106 6.05 -0.70 1.07
CA SER A 106 6.88 -0.84 2.27
C SER A 106 6.54 -2.04 3.16
N GLY A 107 5.56 -2.88 2.80
CA GLY A 107 4.99 -3.87 3.71
C GLY A 107 4.37 -3.24 4.96
N PHE A 108 3.85 -2.02 4.87
CA PHE A 108 3.40 -1.20 5.98
C PHE A 108 4.50 -0.88 7.01
N ASN A 109 5.75 -0.75 6.58
CA ASN A 109 6.85 -0.35 7.44
C ASN A 109 7.10 1.17 7.36
N PRO A 110 6.81 1.96 8.42
CA PRO A 110 7.02 3.40 8.42
C PRO A 110 8.51 3.80 8.40
N ASN A 111 9.40 2.87 8.71
CA ASN A 111 10.84 3.08 8.70
C ASN A 111 11.52 2.52 7.45
N ALA A 112 10.76 2.03 6.47
CA ALA A 112 11.34 1.52 5.23
C ALA A 112 12.11 2.61 4.50
N GLN A 113 13.28 2.23 3.99
CA GLN A 113 14.12 3.09 3.17
C GLN A 113 14.65 2.30 1.99
N SER A 114 14.48 2.85 0.78
CA SER A 114 15.01 2.25 -0.44
C SER A 114 16.41 2.81 -0.80
N PRO A 115 17.16 2.11 -1.68
CA PRO A 115 18.41 2.63 -2.22
C PRO A 115 18.25 4.00 -2.93
N ALA A 116 17.08 4.27 -3.48
CA ALA A 116 16.73 5.55 -4.10
C ALA A 116 16.30 6.62 -3.08
N GLN A 117 16.54 6.38 -1.77
CA GLN A 117 16.16 7.26 -0.67
C GLN A 117 14.64 7.50 -0.54
N ALA A 118 13.82 6.65 -1.15
CA ALA A 118 12.41 6.63 -0.84
C ALA A 118 12.21 6.18 0.61
N MET A 119 11.26 6.80 1.32
CA MET A 119 11.13 6.61 2.76
C MET A 119 9.68 6.52 3.21
N GLY A 120 9.49 5.74 4.30
CA GLY A 120 8.25 5.66 5.02
C GLY A 120 7.24 4.70 4.40
N LEU A 121 6.03 4.75 4.94
CA LEU A 121 4.92 3.87 4.55
C LEU A 121 4.61 3.95 3.05
N TRP A 122 4.64 5.17 2.51
CA TRP A 122 4.28 5.53 1.13
C TRP A 122 5.48 5.66 0.19
N GLN A 123 6.70 5.40 0.66
CA GLN A 123 7.93 5.44 -0.11
C GLN A 123 8.12 6.74 -0.92
N PHE A 124 7.89 7.88 -0.27
CA PHE A 124 8.20 9.16 -0.87
C PHE A 124 9.69 9.34 -1.12
N ILE A 125 10.09 9.61 -2.35
CA ILE A 125 11.43 10.12 -2.63
C ILE A 125 11.58 11.57 -2.11
N PRO A 126 12.78 12.05 -1.79
CA PRO A 126 12.97 13.35 -1.14
C PRO A 126 12.31 14.52 -1.88
N ALA A 127 12.44 14.56 -3.21
CA ALA A 127 11.89 15.65 -4.02
C ALA A 127 10.37 15.69 -3.98
N THR A 128 9.71 14.52 -4.13
CA THR A 128 8.24 14.42 -4.09
C THR A 128 7.73 14.73 -2.68
N GLY A 129 8.40 14.24 -1.63
CA GLY A 129 8.04 14.58 -0.25
C GLY A 129 8.03 16.09 -0.02
N ARG A 130 9.06 16.82 -0.45
CA ARG A 130 9.13 18.29 -0.35
C ARG A 130 8.01 18.98 -1.15
N ARG A 131 7.71 18.49 -2.36
CA ARG A 131 6.61 19.04 -3.18
C ARG A 131 5.25 18.95 -2.45
N TYR A 132 5.05 17.91 -1.66
CA TYR A 132 3.85 17.72 -0.84
C TYR A 132 4.05 18.15 0.63
N GLN A 133 4.98 19.09 0.85
CA GLN A 133 5.21 19.80 2.13
C GLN A 133 5.67 18.90 3.29
N LEU A 134 6.16 17.69 3.00
CA LEU A 134 6.77 16.85 4.02
C LEU A 134 8.15 17.40 4.41
N GLN A 135 8.28 17.83 5.64
CA GLN A 135 9.52 18.38 6.17
C GLN A 135 10.60 17.29 6.28
N GLN A 136 11.83 17.65 5.89
CA GLN A 136 13.00 16.78 5.92
C GLN A 136 14.15 17.59 6.49
N ARG A 137 14.40 17.49 7.80
CA ARG A 137 15.41 18.29 8.52
C ARG A 137 16.17 17.40 9.50
N GLY A 138 17.47 17.23 9.29
CA GLY A 138 18.31 16.46 10.19
C GLY A 138 17.79 15.05 10.45
N ASP A 139 17.42 14.77 11.67
CA ASP A 139 16.86 13.52 12.14
C ASP A 139 15.31 13.46 12.05
N TYR A 140 14.68 14.57 11.73
CA TYR A 140 13.22 14.66 11.56
C TYR A 140 12.82 14.57 10.09
N ASP A 141 12.01 13.57 9.75
CA ASP A 141 11.55 13.31 8.38
C ASP A 141 10.08 12.90 8.37
N GLU A 142 9.20 13.82 7.92
CA GLU A 142 7.75 13.59 7.88
C GLU A 142 7.30 12.54 6.88
N ARG A 143 8.19 12.07 6.00
CA ARG A 143 7.91 10.91 5.16
C ARG A 143 7.69 9.64 5.98
N ARG A 144 8.18 9.61 7.24
CA ARG A 144 7.96 8.53 8.21
C ARG A 144 6.74 8.76 9.10
N ASP A 145 6.28 9.99 9.21
CA ASP A 145 5.08 10.32 9.99
C ASP A 145 3.83 9.82 9.29
N ILE A 146 3.04 9.00 9.99
CA ILE A 146 1.88 8.33 9.37
C ILE A 146 0.79 9.31 8.94
N PRO A 147 0.34 10.25 9.79
CA PRO A 147 -0.66 11.22 9.39
C PRO A 147 -0.22 12.13 8.24
N SER A 148 0.97 12.73 8.35
CA SER A 148 1.49 13.69 7.36
C SER A 148 1.74 13.00 6.02
N SER A 149 2.46 11.87 6.02
CA SER A 149 2.76 11.14 4.78
C SER A 149 1.52 10.54 4.12
N THR A 150 0.52 10.09 4.90
CA THR A 150 -0.73 9.60 4.32
C THR A 150 -1.49 10.72 3.62
N ARG A 151 -1.67 11.87 4.26
CA ARG A 151 -2.36 13.01 3.62
C ARG A 151 -1.64 13.44 2.35
N ALA A 152 -0.32 13.59 2.41
CA ALA A 152 0.50 13.92 1.25
C ALA A 152 0.37 12.89 0.12
N ALA A 153 0.32 11.58 0.45
CA ALA A 153 0.13 10.53 -0.53
C ALA A 153 -1.23 10.61 -1.23
N LEU A 154 -2.31 10.86 -0.45
CA LEU A 154 -3.63 11.00 -1.03
C LEU A 154 -3.77 12.26 -1.88
N ASP A 155 -3.12 13.37 -1.50
CA ASP A 155 -3.06 14.58 -2.31
C ASP A 155 -2.29 14.32 -3.63
N TYR A 156 -1.19 13.56 -3.57
CA TYR A 156 -0.45 13.15 -4.77
C TYR A 156 -1.27 12.23 -5.67
N LEU A 157 -1.96 11.25 -5.10
CA LEU A 157 -2.84 10.34 -5.86
C LEU A 157 -4.02 11.08 -6.49
N SER A 158 -4.61 12.08 -5.79
CA SER A 158 -5.63 12.95 -6.38
C SER A 158 -5.09 13.72 -7.58
N TYR A 159 -3.89 14.30 -7.45
CA TYR A 159 -3.24 14.97 -8.56
C TYR A 159 -3.02 14.04 -9.77
N LEU A 160 -2.57 12.81 -9.54
CA LEU A 160 -2.38 11.83 -10.62
C LEU A 160 -3.71 11.44 -11.26
N HIS A 161 -4.75 11.24 -10.48
CA HIS A 161 -6.09 10.94 -10.98
C HIS A 161 -6.58 12.05 -11.92
N ASP A 162 -6.43 13.31 -11.52
CA ASP A 162 -6.83 14.46 -12.36
C ASP A 162 -5.94 14.55 -13.60
N TYR A 163 -4.64 14.28 -13.47
CA TYR A 163 -3.68 14.29 -14.58
C TYR A 163 -3.97 13.22 -15.62
N PHE A 164 -4.52 12.08 -15.22
CA PHE A 164 -4.90 10.96 -16.08
C PHE A 164 -6.41 10.91 -16.36
N ASP A 165 -7.06 12.07 -16.45
CA ASP A 165 -8.47 12.22 -16.84
C ASP A 165 -9.45 11.36 -16.01
N GLY A 166 -9.17 11.19 -14.73
CA GLY A 166 -10.02 10.46 -13.79
C GLY A 166 -9.80 8.93 -13.81
N ASP A 167 -8.69 8.44 -14.34
CA ASP A 167 -8.36 7.02 -14.30
C ASP A 167 -7.40 6.69 -13.14
N TRP A 168 -7.85 5.83 -12.21
CA TRP A 168 -7.06 5.33 -11.10
C TRP A 168 -6.08 4.21 -11.46
N LEU A 169 -6.10 3.71 -12.70
CA LEU A 169 -5.33 2.53 -13.12
C LEU A 169 -4.14 2.88 -14.03
N LEU A 170 -3.92 4.15 -14.33
CA LEU A 170 -2.81 4.65 -15.16
C LEU A 170 -1.59 5.09 -14.37
#